data_1ff3f440d015edb81b977e0d0de96108
#
_entry.id   1ff3f440d015edb81b977e0d0de96108
#
_cell.length_a   1.000
_cell.length_b   1.000
_cell.length_c   1.000
_cell.angle_alpha   90.00
_cell.angle_beta   90.00
_cell.angle_gamma   90.00
#
_symmetry.space_group_name_H-M   'P 1'
#
loop_
_entity.id
_entity.type
_entity.pdbx_description
1 polymer ?
#
loop_
_entity_poly.entity_id
_entity_poly.type
_entity_poly.pdbx_seq_one_letter_code
_entity_poly.pdbx_strand_id
1 'polypeptide(L)'
;MKRNIVIGGGPAGMQTALSLKAEGAIPLIVEKESELGGKLRGWHRLFPSFTPAHEVLGELRRRVADAGIECLTGAEAAEVEPRQVTLSDGRRLACDGVVVCSGFTLFDARIKEEYGYGIYDNVFTSVDLERMLNQGRVALQNGNRPRRIAFLHCVGSRDEKVCQSHCSKVCCVTGVKQAMEMKELFPEADVFNFYMDIRMFGPGYEEMYRRAQQDYNIHFVRGRISEASPTIEGRIQIKAEDTLTGRPLKMSVDMLVLLVGMRANDDNGRLAARAGLRQAPSGFMEPRDRFLGSAGSGVEGIFYAGAVTAPKNLGESLCDGAAAALAVRDYLNTCER
;
A
#
# COMPACT_ATOMS: atom_id res chain seq x y z
N MET A 1 27.58 -21.55 -0.27
CA MET A 1 26.52 -20.62 0.17
C MET A 1 25.84 -20.04 -1.06
N LYS A 2 24.51 -20.04 -1.08
CA LYS A 2 23.71 -19.67 -2.26
C LYS A 2 23.33 -18.20 -2.21
N ARG A 3 23.67 -17.45 -3.27
CA ARG A 3 23.34 -16.02 -3.40
C ARG A 3 21.93 -15.85 -3.91
N ASN A 4 21.11 -15.04 -3.21
CA ASN A 4 19.74 -14.77 -3.61
C ASN A 4 19.52 -13.26 -3.73
N ILE A 5 18.82 -12.83 -4.79
CA ILE A 5 18.51 -11.42 -5.00
C ILE A 5 17.06 -11.16 -4.60
N VAL A 6 16.88 -10.14 -3.77
CA VAL A 6 15.56 -9.63 -3.34
C VAL A 6 15.34 -8.27 -4.00
N ILE A 7 14.39 -8.19 -4.93
CA ILE A 7 14.07 -6.97 -5.67
C ILE A 7 13.02 -6.17 -4.94
N GLY A 8 13.42 -5.03 -4.39
CA GLY A 8 12.61 -4.14 -3.57
C GLY A 8 12.94 -4.23 -2.09
N GLY A 9 13.36 -3.11 -1.51
CA GLY A 9 13.73 -2.96 -0.10
C GLY A 9 12.58 -2.51 0.80
N GLY A 10 11.33 -2.76 0.40
CA GLY A 10 10.15 -2.56 1.25
C GLY A 10 10.07 -3.59 2.38
N PRO A 11 9.02 -3.53 3.24
CA PRO A 11 8.88 -4.45 4.37
C PRO A 11 8.94 -5.93 3.97
N ALA A 12 8.27 -6.33 2.89
CA ALA A 12 8.31 -7.70 2.40
C ALA A 12 9.73 -8.12 2.01
N GLY A 13 10.46 -7.27 1.28
CA GLY A 13 11.82 -7.57 0.85
C GLY A 13 12.81 -7.62 2.02
N MET A 14 12.73 -6.69 2.98
CA MET A 14 13.55 -6.73 4.19
C MET A 14 13.29 -8.02 4.99
N GLN A 15 12.03 -8.40 5.18
CA GLN A 15 11.70 -9.65 5.88
C GLN A 15 12.15 -10.88 5.09
N THR A 16 12.01 -10.89 3.77
CA THR A 16 12.52 -11.97 2.91
C THR A 16 14.04 -12.15 3.11
N ALA A 17 14.79 -11.04 3.04
CA ALA A 17 16.24 -11.09 3.19
C ALA A 17 16.66 -11.56 4.60
N LEU A 18 15.99 -11.09 5.66
CA LEU A 18 16.21 -11.54 7.03
C LEU A 18 15.95 -13.05 7.17
N SER A 19 14.86 -13.54 6.62
CA SER A 19 14.51 -14.96 6.68
C SER A 19 15.48 -15.82 5.86
N LEU A 20 15.89 -15.38 4.66
CA LEU A 20 16.91 -16.07 3.85
C LEU A 20 18.25 -16.14 4.58
N LYS A 21 18.65 -15.07 5.25
CA LYS A 21 19.89 -15.04 6.06
C LYS A 21 19.83 -16.04 7.20
N ALA A 22 18.69 -16.15 7.88
CA ALA A 22 18.48 -17.11 8.96
C ALA A 22 18.54 -18.57 8.46
N GLU A 23 18.15 -18.82 7.20
CA GLU A 23 18.26 -20.13 6.54
C GLU A 23 19.66 -20.40 5.94
N GLY A 24 20.66 -19.55 6.23
CA GLY A 24 22.05 -19.72 5.80
C GLY A 24 22.35 -19.29 4.35
N ALA A 25 21.42 -18.62 3.67
CA ALA A 25 21.64 -18.05 2.35
C ALA A 25 22.38 -16.69 2.42
N ILE A 26 22.83 -16.19 1.28
CA ILE A 26 23.43 -14.85 1.12
C ILE A 26 22.44 -13.97 0.34
N PRO A 27 21.54 -13.24 1.03
CA PRO A 27 20.64 -12.31 0.37
C PRO A 27 21.36 -11.01 -0.02
N LEU A 28 20.98 -10.46 -1.21
CA LEU A 28 21.27 -9.12 -1.65
C LEU A 28 19.96 -8.39 -1.91
N ILE A 29 19.69 -7.29 -1.21
CA ILE A 29 18.55 -6.43 -1.51
C ILE A 29 18.95 -5.45 -2.61
N VAL A 30 18.15 -5.40 -3.68
CA VAL A 30 18.26 -4.40 -4.76
C VAL A 30 17.07 -3.44 -4.62
N GLU A 31 17.34 -2.17 -4.31
CA GLU A 31 16.32 -1.14 -4.07
C GLU A 31 16.56 0.07 -4.97
N LYS A 32 15.53 0.49 -5.71
CA LYS A 32 15.62 1.62 -6.65
C LYS A 32 15.76 2.98 -5.97
N GLU A 33 15.18 3.11 -4.79
CA GLU A 33 15.30 4.33 -4.00
C GLU A 33 16.66 4.37 -3.26
N SER A 34 17.01 5.55 -2.77
CA SER A 34 18.25 5.75 -1.98
C SER A 34 18.22 5.07 -0.61
N GLU A 35 17.03 4.67 -0.14
CA GLU A 35 16.80 4.09 1.19
C GLU A 35 15.82 2.93 1.16
N LEU A 36 16.01 1.96 2.06
CA LEU A 36 15.04 0.90 2.31
C LEU A 36 13.77 1.45 2.96
N GLY A 37 12.67 0.69 2.85
CA GLY A 37 11.41 0.95 3.54
C GLY A 37 10.20 1.04 2.64
N GLY A 38 10.37 1.27 1.34
CA GLY A 38 9.28 1.36 0.38
C GLY A 38 8.20 2.36 0.82
N LYS A 39 6.94 2.01 0.66
CA LYS A 39 5.80 2.88 1.02
C LYS A 39 5.67 3.15 2.53
N LEU A 40 6.20 2.25 3.40
CA LEU A 40 6.13 2.42 4.86
C LEU A 40 6.81 3.71 5.33
N ARG A 41 7.77 4.27 4.56
CA ARG A 41 8.41 5.57 4.85
C ARG A 41 7.44 6.74 4.91
N GLY A 42 6.32 6.64 4.19
CA GLY A 42 5.33 7.70 4.07
C GLY A 42 4.17 7.61 5.05
N TRP A 43 4.01 6.49 5.77
CA TRP A 43 2.90 6.30 6.69
C TRP A 43 3.19 6.93 8.06
N HIS A 44 2.16 7.50 8.70
CA HIS A 44 2.26 8.11 10.02
C HIS A 44 2.12 7.06 11.12
N ARG A 45 0.93 6.47 11.26
CA ARG A 45 0.64 5.41 12.22
C ARG A 45 0.06 4.19 11.52
N LEU A 46 0.28 3.03 12.11
CA LEU A 46 -0.18 1.73 11.61
C LEU A 46 -1.46 1.30 12.32
N PHE A 47 -2.39 0.75 11.56
CA PHE A 47 -3.62 0.18 12.12
C PHE A 47 -3.42 -1.30 12.52
N PRO A 48 -4.19 -1.83 13.51
CA PRO A 48 -5.17 -1.12 14.33
C PRO A 48 -4.57 -0.49 15.58
N SER A 49 -3.27 -0.68 15.85
CA SER A 49 -2.59 -0.32 17.11
C SER A 49 -2.20 1.15 17.23
N PHE A 50 -2.25 1.91 16.13
CA PHE A 50 -1.73 3.28 16.03
C PHE A 50 -0.23 3.40 16.34
N THR A 51 0.52 2.30 16.24
CA THR A 51 1.98 2.30 16.37
C THR A 51 2.60 3.21 15.31
N PRO A 52 3.53 4.10 15.66
CA PRO A 52 4.22 4.95 14.68
C PRO A 52 4.94 4.12 13.63
N ALA A 53 4.69 4.40 12.34
CA ALA A 53 5.26 3.60 11.25
C ALA A 53 6.79 3.69 11.19
N HIS A 54 7.36 4.83 11.60
CA HIS A 54 8.81 5.02 11.64
C HIS A 54 9.52 4.13 12.66
N GLU A 55 8.86 3.76 13.78
CA GLU A 55 9.42 2.83 14.77
C GLU A 55 9.55 1.43 14.19
N VAL A 56 8.48 0.94 13.53
CA VAL A 56 8.49 -0.38 12.88
C VAL A 56 9.51 -0.43 11.75
N LEU A 57 9.58 0.64 10.95
CA LEU A 57 10.57 0.76 9.89
C LEU A 57 12.00 0.81 10.44
N GLY A 58 12.24 1.58 11.50
CA GLY A 58 13.52 1.67 12.17
C GLY A 58 13.99 0.31 12.68
N GLU A 59 13.10 -0.45 13.29
CA GLU A 59 13.40 -1.82 13.76
C GLU A 59 13.74 -2.77 12.59
N LEU A 60 12.98 -2.75 11.50
CA LEU A 60 13.29 -3.57 10.32
C LEU A 60 14.65 -3.22 9.72
N ARG A 61 14.96 -1.93 9.57
CA ARG A 61 16.27 -1.46 9.05
C ARG A 61 17.41 -1.88 9.98
N ARG A 62 17.23 -1.74 11.29
CA ARG A 62 18.21 -2.17 12.29
C ARG A 62 18.48 -3.67 12.16
N ARG A 63 17.45 -4.51 12.10
CA ARG A 63 17.59 -5.97 11.95
C ARG A 63 18.34 -6.34 10.66
N VAL A 64 18.07 -5.66 9.54
CA VAL A 64 18.79 -5.87 8.27
C VAL A 64 20.26 -5.52 8.42
N ALA A 65 20.58 -4.41 9.07
CA ALA A 65 21.96 -3.97 9.32
C ALA A 65 22.70 -4.93 10.26
N ASP A 66 22.09 -5.30 11.40
CA ASP A 66 22.66 -6.22 12.39
C ASP A 66 22.94 -7.62 11.81
N ALA A 67 22.10 -8.07 10.87
CA ALA A 67 22.31 -9.32 10.15
C ALA A 67 23.40 -9.24 9.06
N GLY A 68 23.99 -8.07 8.81
CA GLY A 68 25.03 -7.86 7.81
C GLY A 68 24.52 -8.18 6.39
N ILE A 69 23.27 -7.82 6.07
CA ILE A 69 22.68 -8.03 4.75
C ILE A 69 23.15 -6.93 3.80
N GLU A 70 23.71 -7.33 2.66
CA GLU A 70 24.12 -6.40 1.60
C GLU A 70 22.90 -5.74 0.96
N CYS A 71 22.93 -4.40 0.84
CA CYS A 71 21.87 -3.62 0.22
C CYS A 71 22.44 -2.72 -0.86
N LEU A 72 21.96 -2.91 -2.10
CA LEU A 72 22.29 -2.09 -3.24
C LEU A 72 21.14 -1.11 -3.46
N THR A 73 21.27 0.08 -2.90
CA THR A 73 20.28 1.18 -3.01
C THR A 73 20.61 2.08 -4.20
N GLY A 74 19.62 2.84 -4.71
CA GLY A 74 19.76 3.62 -5.94
C GLY A 74 19.97 2.75 -7.17
N ALA A 75 19.60 1.45 -7.10
CA ALA A 75 19.79 0.48 -8.15
C ALA A 75 18.45 -0.15 -8.56
N GLU A 76 18.08 0.03 -9.81
CA GLU A 76 16.82 -0.45 -10.34
C GLU A 76 17.01 -1.75 -11.12
N ALA A 77 16.25 -2.79 -10.78
CA ALA A 77 16.17 -4.01 -11.56
C ALA A 77 15.39 -3.74 -12.86
N ALA A 78 16.04 -3.97 -14.00
CA ALA A 78 15.44 -3.81 -15.32
C ALA A 78 14.84 -5.11 -15.83
N GLU A 79 15.57 -6.22 -15.71
CA GLU A 79 15.14 -7.54 -16.18
C GLU A 79 15.40 -8.59 -15.11
N VAL A 80 14.50 -9.58 -15.06
CA VAL A 80 14.61 -10.75 -14.18
C VAL A 80 14.63 -12.00 -15.04
N GLU A 81 15.60 -12.86 -14.80
CA GLU A 81 15.72 -14.18 -15.40
C GLU A 81 16.03 -15.20 -14.30
N PRO A 82 15.78 -16.51 -14.52
CA PRO A 82 16.31 -17.51 -13.63
C PRO A 82 17.83 -17.35 -13.47
N ARG A 83 18.30 -17.22 -12.22
CA ARG A 83 19.71 -17.11 -11.86
C ARG A 83 20.41 -15.79 -12.28
N GLN A 84 19.69 -14.80 -12.79
CA GLN A 84 20.27 -13.49 -13.15
C GLN A 84 19.29 -12.35 -12.98
N VAL A 85 19.74 -11.22 -12.48
CA VAL A 85 19.03 -9.93 -12.51
C VAL A 85 19.91 -8.91 -13.25
N THR A 86 19.34 -8.25 -14.25
CA THR A 86 19.98 -7.14 -14.96
C THR A 86 19.47 -5.81 -14.40
N LEU A 87 20.36 -4.92 -14.02
CA LEU A 87 20.03 -3.58 -13.55
C LEU A 87 19.88 -2.59 -14.71
N SER A 88 19.23 -1.47 -14.46
CA SER A 88 19.01 -0.41 -15.47
C SER A 88 20.31 0.24 -15.96
N ASP A 89 21.38 0.16 -15.20
CA ASP A 89 22.73 0.62 -15.59
C ASP A 89 23.54 -0.42 -16.39
N GLY A 90 22.93 -1.57 -16.71
CA GLY A 90 23.55 -2.64 -17.50
C GLY A 90 24.32 -3.67 -16.69
N ARG A 91 24.52 -3.50 -15.38
CA ARG A 91 25.15 -4.53 -14.51
C ARG A 91 24.29 -5.78 -14.47
N ARG A 92 24.95 -6.94 -14.54
CA ARG A 92 24.32 -8.25 -14.42
C ARG A 92 24.74 -8.91 -13.11
N LEU A 93 23.77 -9.31 -12.32
CA LEU A 93 23.96 -9.92 -11.01
C LEU A 93 23.56 -11.39 -11.10
N ALA A 94 24.55 -12.30 -11.00
CA ALA A 94 24.30 -13.72 -10.93
C ALA A 94 23.76 -14.11 -9.55
N CYS A 95 22.82 -15.06 -9.51
CA CYS A 95 22.20 -15.55 -8.27
C CYS A 95 21.66 -16.97 -8.44
N ASP A 96 21.33 -17.62 -7.32
CA ASP A 96 20.71 -18.94 -7.30
C ASP A 96 19.19 -18.87 -7.23
N GLY A 97 18.63 -17.75 -6.76
CA GLY A 97 17.20 -17.49 -6.72
C GLY A 97 16.90 -15.98 -6.66
N VAL A 98 15.71 -15.61 -7.13
CA VAL A 98 15.21 -14.23 -7.15
C VAL A 98 13.87 -14.15 -6.44
N VAL A 99 13.71 -13.17 -5.54
CA VAL A 99 12.40 -12.85 -4.94
C VAL A 99 11.98 -11.44 -5.35
N VAL A 100 10.88 -11.33 -6.07
CA VAL A 100 10.33 -10.05 -6.52
C VAL A 100 9.40 -9.50 -5.43
N CYS A 101 9.81 -8.38 -4.83
CA CYS A 101 9.13 -7.65 -3.76
C CYS A 101 8.85 -6.19 -4.18
N SER A 102 8.55 -5.94 -5.47
CA SER A 102 8.40 -4.61 -6.07
C SER A 102 7.21 -3.81 -5.53
N GLY A 103 6.31 -4.45 -4.78
CA GLY A 103 5.18 -3.80 -4.12
C GLY A 103 4.08 -3.36 -5.09
N PHE A 104 3.56 -2.15 -4.88
CA PHE A 104 2.39 -1.62 -5.59
C PHE A 104 2.56 -0.13 -5.90
N THR A 105 1.73 0.38 -6.81
CA THR A 105 1.57 1.81 -7.10
C THR A 105 0.22 2.29 -6.54
N LEU A 106 0.15 3.54 -6.10
CA LEU A 106 -1.10 4.18 -5.68
C LEU A 106 -1.86 4.68 -6.92
N PHE A 107 -3.19 4.61 -6.85
CA PHE A 107 -4.02 5.16 -7.92
C PHE A 107 -3.87 6.69 -7.98
N ASP A 108 -3.72 7.22 -9.19
CA ASP A 108 -3.69 8.67 -9.40
C ASP A 108 -5.13 9.24 -9.37
N ALA A 109 -5.43 9.98 -8.31
CA ALA A 109 -6.77 10.53 -8.11
C ALA A 109 -7.18 11.57 -9.15
N ARG A 110 -6.24 12.13 -9.94
CA ARG A 110 -6.54 13.06 -11.05
C ARG A 110 -7.37 12.42 -12.15
N ILE A 111 -7.27 11.08 -12.31
CA ILE A 111 -8.07 10.32 -13.26
C ILE A 111 -9.58 10.39 -12.94
N LYS A 112 -9.92 10.69 -11.67
CA LYS A 112 -11.29 10.85 -11.19
C LYS A 112 -11.62 12.35 -11.07
N GLU A 113 -11.74 13.01 -12.23
CA GLU A 113 -11.96 14.46 -12.33
C GLU A 113 -13.18 14.95 -11.54
N GLU A 114 -14.20 14.09 -11.39
CA GLU A 114 -15.42 14.37 -10.63
C GLU A 114 -15.16 14.68 -9.16
N TYR A 115 -13.97 14.39 -8.63
CA TYR A 115 -13.59 14.70 -7.23
C TYR A 115 -12.69 15.92 -7.11
N GLY A 116 -12.17 16.45 -8.22
CA GLY A 116 -11.42 17.71 -8.27
C GLY A 116 -10.04 17.68 -7.63
N TYR A 117 -9.41 16.51 -7.46
CA TYR A 117 -8.04 16.42 -6.93
C TYR A 117 -7.04 17.11 -7.88
N GLY A 118 -6.23 18.02 -7.32
CA GLY A 118 -5.29 18.84 -8.08
C GLY A 118 -5.93 20.02 -8.83
N ILE A 119 -7.26 20.20 -8.72
CA ILE A 119 -8.03 21.29 -9.33
C ILE A 119 -8.66 22.17 -8.25
N TYR A 120 -9.29 21.57 -7.23
CA TYR A 120 -9.94 22.30 -6.15
C TYR A 120 -9.04 22.33 -4.91
N ASP A 121 -9.00 23.48 -4.26
CA ASP A 121 -8.36 23.60 -2.95
C ASP A 121 -9.00 22.64 -1.95
N ASN A 122 -8.18 22.13 -1.02
CA ASN A 122 -8.62 21.28 0.09
C ASN A 122 -9.20 19.91 -0.29
N VAL A 123 -8.97 19.44 -1.53
CA VAL A 123 -9.12 18.05 -1.92
C VAL A 123 -7.75 17.37 -1.86
N PHE A 124 -7.61 16.40 -0.97
CA PHE A 124 -6.37 15.70 -0.70
C PHE A 124 -6.55 14.19 -0.92
N THR A 125 -5.46 13.49 -1.14
CA THR A 125 -5.46 12.01 -1.06
C THR A 125 -5.15 11.56 0.37
N SER A 126 -5.44 10.29 0.67
CA SER A 126 -5.01 9.65 1.93
C SER A 126 -3.49 9.76 2.16
N VAL A 127 -2.71 9.78 1.08
CA VAL A 127 -1.24 9.92 1.16
C VAL A 127 -0.81 11.34 1.46
N ASP A 128 -1.51 12.34 0.93
CA ASP A 128 -1.25 13.74 1.27
C ASP A 128 -1.53 13.97 2.76
N LEU A 129 -2.61 13.37 3.28
CA LEU A 129 -2.92 13.44 4.71
C LEU A 129 -1.86 12.75 5.58
N GLU A 130 -1.37 11.56 5.20
CA GLU A 130 -0.24 10.90 5.91
C GLU A 130 0.99 11.81 5.95
N ARG A 131 1.29 12.52 4.83
CA ARG A 131 2.41 13.47 4.79
C ARG A 131 2.20 14.65 5.73
N MET A 132 0.99 15.23 5.77
CA MET A 132 0.66 16.30 6.70
C MET A 132 0.75 15.86 8.17
N LEU A 133 0.28 14.65 8.48
CA LEU A 133 0.36 14.04 9.81
C LEU A 133 1.83 13.83 10.24
N ASN A 134 2.67 13.30 9.35
CA ASN A 134 4.11 13.14 9.60
C ASN A 134 4.83 14.48 9.84
N GLN A 135 4.38 15.54 9.18
CA GLN A 135 4.92 16.91 9.37
C GLN A 135 4.37 17.60 10.62
N GLY A 136 3.42 16.99 11.33
CA GLY A 136 2.73 17.59 12.48
C GLY A 136 1.90 18.83 12.13
N ARG A 137 1.57 19.01 10.83
CA ARG A 137 0.85 20.18 10.35
C ARG A 137 -0.26 19.79 9.38
N VAL A 138 -1.47 19.66 9.91
CA VAL A 138 -2.68 19.47 9.10
C VAL A 138 -3.45 20.78 9.07
N ALA A 139 -3.62 21.33 7.87
CA ALA A 139 -4.33 22.62 7.67
C ALA A 139 -4.95 22.66 6.25
N LEU A 140 -5.95 23.51 6.10
CA LEU A 140 -6.47 23.89 4.79
C LEU A 140 -5.45 24.75 4.01
N GLN A 141 -5.62 24.93 2.72
CA GLN A 141 -4.74 25.74 1.87
C GLN A 141 -4.56 27.18 2.39
N ASN A 142 -5.61 27.75 2.98
CA ASN A 142 -5.57 29.08 3.60
C ASN A 142 -4.97 29.11 5.02
N GLY A 143 -4.45 27.98 5.51
CA GLY A 143 -3.86 27.82 6.83
C GLY A 143 -4.87 27.61 7.98
N ASN A 144 -6.17 27.63 7.72
CA ASN A 144 -7.19 27.42 8.74
C ASN A 144 -7.33 25.94 9.12
N ARG A 145 -7.93 25.69 10.29
CA ARG A 145 -8.30 24.36 10.75
C ARG A 145 -9.60 23.92 10.09
N PRO A 146 -9.70 22.67 9.60
CA PRO A 146 -10.97 22.16 9.06
C PRO A 146 -11.99 21.92 10.19
N ARG A 147 -13.25 22.30 9.97
CA ARG A 147 -14.37 22.05 10.88
C ARG A 147 -15.26 20.90 10.39
N ARG A 148 -15.26 20.62 9.09
CA ARG A 148 -16.00 19.53 8.50
C ARG A 148 -15.15 18.81 7.48
N ILE A 149 -14.94 17.50 7.70
CA ILE A 149 -14.00 16.68 6.95
C ILE A 149 -14.76 15.49 6.40
N ALA A 150 -14.61 15.21 5.10
CA ALA A 150 -15.16 14.01 4.48
C ALA A 150 -14.04 13.11 3.96
N PHE A 151 -14.20 11.81 4.18
CA PHE A 151 -13.37 10.75 3.60
C PHE A 151 -14.19 9.99 2.56
N LEU A 152 -13.68 9.89 1.34
CA LEU A 152 -14.28 9.09 0.28
C LEU A 152 -13.49 7.80 0.07
N HIS A 153 -14.14 6.68 0.32
CA HIS A 153 -13.55 5.35 0.17
C HIS A 153 -13.52 4.88 -1.29
N CYS A 154 -12.61 3.94 -1.60
CA CYS A 154 -12.53 3.22 -2.88
C CYS A 154 -12.28 4.12 -4.11
N VAL A 155 -11.47 5.18 -3.98
CA VAL A 155 -11.06 5.98 -5.15
C VAL A 155 -10.02 5.20 -5.96
N GLY A 156 -10.38 4.81 -7.19
CA GLY A 156 -9.54 3.92 -8.00
C GLY A 156 -9.48 2.47 -7.48
N SER A 157 -10.57 2.01 -6.85
CA SER A 157 -10.79 0.61 -6.44
C SER A 157 -12.24 0.26 -6.62
N ARG A 158 -12.55 -1.00 -7.03
CA ARG A 158 -13.91 -1.44 -7.30
C ARG A 158 -14.59 -0.51 -8.33
N ASP A 159 -13.83 -0.08 -9.31
CA ASP A 159 -14.24 0.90 -10.33
C ASP A 159 -13.80 0.42 -11.72
N GLU A 160 -14.75 -0.13 -12.47
CA GLU A 160 -14.53 -0.66 -13.82
C GLU A 160 -14.20 0.44 -14.83
N LYS A 161 -14.69 1.68 -14.60
CA LYS A 161 -14.45 2.82 -15.50
C LYS A 161 -12.96 3.20 -15.59
N VAL A 162 -12.18 2.84 -14.59
CA VAL A 162 -10.73 3.08 -14.54
C VAL A 162 -9.93 1.77 -14.51
N CYS A 163 -10.54 0.66 -14.95
CA CYS A 163 -9.93 -0.66 -15.03
C CYS A 163 -9.37 -1.18 -13.70
N GLN A 164 -9.99 -0.79 -12.56
CA GLN A 164 -9.60 -1.20 -11.21
C GLN A 164 -10.77 -1.89 -10.49
N SER A 165 -11.18 -3.05 -10.99
CA SER A 165 -12.32 -3.82 -10.47
C SER A 165 -12.07 -4.42 -9.08
N HIS A 166 -10.82 -4.62 -8.68
CA HIS A 166 -10.45 -5.22 -7.41
C HIS A 166 -10.61 -4.27 -6.21
N CYS A 167 -10.77 -4.85 -5.03
CA CYS A 167 -10.71 -4.12 -3.77
C CYS A 167 -9.26 -3.94 -3.32
N SER A 168 -8.88 -2.73 -2.92
CA SER A 168 -7.55 -2.45 -2.35
C SER A 168 -7.37 -2.93 -0.91
N LYS A 169 -8.38 -3.57 -0.33
CA LYS A 169 -8.35 -4.23 0.99
C LYS A 169 -8.13 -3.29 2.18
N VAL A 170 -7.21 -2.34 2.09
CA VAL A 170 -6.77 -1.50 3.22
C VAL A 170 -7.42 -0.11 3.27
N CYS A 171 -8.14 0.34 2.23
CA CYS A 171 -8.70 1.70 2.22
C CYS A 171 -9.71 1.94 3.36
N CYS A 172 -10.53 0.93 3.72
CA CYS A 172 -11.48 1.07 4.84
C CYS A 172 -10.76 1.29 6.16
N VAL A 173 -9.78 0.46 6.48
CA VAL A 173 -9.01 0.59 7.72
C VAL A 173 -8.17 1.87 7.75
N THR A 174 -7.61 2.28 6.60
CA THR A 174 -6.88 3.55 6.48
C THR A 174 -7.81 4.73 6.73
N GLY A 175 -9.00 4.73 6.13
CA GLY A 175 -9.98 5.82 6.30
C GLY A 175 -10.46 5.95 7.73
N VAL A 176 -10.77 4.84 8.40
CA VAL A 176 -11.15 4.85 9.81
C VAL A 176 -10.01 5.35 10.69
N LYS A 177 -8.77 4.85 10.47
CA LYS A 177 -7.58 5.31 11.21
C LYS A 177 -7.38 6.81 11.04
N GLN A 178 -7.35 7.31 9.81
CA GLN A 178 -7.14 8.73 9.53
C GLN A 178 -8.27 9.61 10.09
N ALA A 179 -9.51 9.15 10.01
CA ALA A 179 -10.64 9.86 10.60
C ALA A 179 -10.50 10.00 12.14
N MET A 180 -10.03 8.96 12.82
CA MET A 180 -9.73 9.02 14.26
C MET A 180 -8.57 9.99 14.56
N GLU A 181 -7.47 9.94 13.78
CA GLU A 181 -6.36 10.89 13.91
C GLU A 181 -6.81 12.35 13.69
N MET A 182 -7.71 12.58 12.74
CA MET A 182 -8.29 13.91 12.53
C MET A 182 -9.14 14.38 13.72
N LYS A 183 -9.89 13.47 14.35
CA LYS A 183 -10.64 13.79 15.58
C LYS A 183 -9.72 14.03 16.78
N GLU A 184 -8.56 13.35 16.87
CA GLU A 184 -7.55 13.66 17.90
C GLU A 184 -6.98 15.07 17.74
N LEU A 185 -6.72 15.51 16.49
CA LEU A 185 -6.18 16.83 16.20
C LEU A 185 -7.24 17.94 16.24
N PHE A 186 -8.46 17.65 15.87
CA PHE A 186 -9.59 18.56 15.77
C PHE A 186 -10.84 17.96 16.44
N PRO A 187 -10.89 17.93 17.79
CA PRO A 187 -12.00 17.29 18.51
C PRO A 187 -13.40 17.83 18.15
N GLU A 188 -13.49 19.11 17.83
CA GLU A 188 -14.74 19.78 17.46
C GLU A 188 -15.14 19.61 15.99
N ALA A 189 -14.30 18.98 15.16
CA ALA A 189 -14.62 18.81 13.76
C ALA A 189 -15.67 17.69 13.55
N ASP A 190 -16.62 17.92 12.65
CA ASP A 190 -17.50 16.89 12.11
C ASP A 190 -16.71 16.04 11.10
N VAL A 191 -16.63 14.74 11.32
CA VAL A 191 -15.90 13.82 10.42
C VAL A 191 -16.83 12.78 9.84
N PHE A 192 -16.84 12.66 8.51
CA PHE A 192 -17.71 11.78 7.73
C PHE A 192 -16.91 10.79 6.90
N ASN A 193 -17.28 9.51 6.94
CA ASN A 193 -16.77 8.49 6.03
C ASN A 193 -17.85 8.07 5.04
N PHE A 194 -17.63 8.30 3.74
CA PHE A 194 -18.50 7.86 2.66
C PHE A 194 -17.98 6.57 2.07
N TYR A 195 -18.76 5.50 2.13
CA TYR A 195 -18.34 4.16 1.80
C TYR A 195 -19.42 3.36 1.05
N MET A 196 -19.00 2.38 0.24
CA MET A 196 -19.91 1.40 -0.35
C MET A 196 -20.19 0.25 0.62
N ASP A 197 -19.12 -0.38 1.11
CA ASP A 197 -19.10 -1.42 2.15
C ASP A 197 -17.89 -1.21 3.04
N ILE A 198 -18.05 -1.25 4.35
CA ILE A 198 -16.94 -1.25 5.30
C ILE A 198 -16.37 -2.67 5.41
N ARG A 199 -15.07 -2.77 5.19
CA ARG A 199 -14.33 -4.04 5.27
C ARG A 199 -13.26 -3.94 6.36
N MET A 200 -13.69 -4.19 7.58
CA MET A 200 -12.90 -4.13 8.81
C MET A 200 -12.81 -5.54 9.40
N PHE A 201 -11.94 -6.38 8.86
CA PHE A 201 -11.82 -7.78 9.28
C PHE A 201 -10.41 -8.10 9.77
N GLY A 202 -10.34 -8.87 10.83
CA GLY A 202 -9.11 -9.24 11.52
C GLY A 202 -9.06 -8.74 12.97
N PRO A 203 -8.11 -9.21 13.76
CA PRO A 203 -7.99 -8.84 15.17
C PRO A 203 -7.82 -7.33 15.36
N GLY A 204 -8.67 -6.74 16.19
CA GLY A 204 -8.63 -5.33 16.56
C GLY A 204 -9.26 -4.36 15.55
N TYR A 205 -9.59 -4.77 14.32
CA TYR A 205 -10.16 -3.86 13.32
C TYR A 205 -11.63 -3.54 13.59
N GLU A 206 -12.43 -4.53 13.97
CA GLU A 206 -13.82 -4.32 14.36
C GLU A 206 -13.92 -3.40 15.59
N GLU A 207 -13.05 -3.62 16.58
CA GLU A 207 -12.95 -2.76 17.75
C GLU A 207 -12.58 -1.32 17.38
N MET A 208 -11.62 -1.14 16.47
CA MET A 208 -11.24 0.18 15.96
C MET A 208 -12.43 0.89 15.29
N TYR A 209 -13.23 0.17 14.49
CA TYR A 209 -14.44 0.69 13.87
C TYR A 209 -15.51 1.09 14.88
N ARG A 210 -15.76 0.23 15.88
CA ARG A 210 -16.69 0.52 16.98
C ARG A 210 -16.28 1.79 17.73
N ARG A 211 -14.99 1.90 18.09
CA ARG A 211 -14.45 3.09 18.76
C ARG A 211 -14.57 4.35 17.91
N ALA A 212 -14.34 4.26 16.61
CA ALA A 212 -14.51 5.39 15.70
C ALA A 212 -15.92 5.97 15.75
N GLN A 213 -16.94 5.10 15.86
CA GLN A 213 -18.33 5.52 15.99
C GLN A 213 -18.68 6.04 17.38
N GLN A 214 -18.33 5.30 18.42
CA GLN A 214 -18.83 5.53 19.79
C GLN A 214 -17.96 6.54 20.57
N ASP A 215 -16.64 6.44 20.47
CA ASP A 215 -15.74 7.27 21.26
C ASP A 215 -15.33 8.56 20.51
N TYR A 216 -15.23 8.47 19.17
CA TYR A 216 -14.80 9.60 18.32
C TYR A 216 -15.97 10.30 17.62
N ASN A 217 -17.20 9.79 17.72
CA ASN A 217 -18.39 10.33 17.06
C ASN A 217 -18.18 10.59 15.55
N ILE A 218 -17.54 9.63 14.86
CA ILE A 218 -17.32 9.70 13.41
C ILE A 218 -18.58 9.18 12.71
N HIS A 219 -19.06 9.93 11.73
CA HIS A 219 -20.27 9.61 10.97
C HIS A 219 -19.93 8.71 9.78
N PHE A 220 -20.68 7.63 9.62
CA PHE A 220 -20.55 6.68 8.53
C PHE A 220 -21.77 6.75 7.62
N VAL A 221 -21.58 7.22 6.39
CA VAL A 221 -22.64 7.36 5.37
C VAL A 221 -22.43 6.28 4.31
N ARG A 222 -23.37 5.35 4.21
CA ARG A 222 -23.32 4.32 3.18
C ARG A 222 -23.77 4.90 1.85
N GLY A 223 -22.81 5.31 1.04
CA GLY A 223 -23.03 5.92 -0.26
C GLY A 223 -21.74 6.38 -0.88
N ARG A 224 -21.74 6.46 -2.20
CA ARG A 224 -20.59 7.00 -2.94
C ARG A 224 -20.83 8.47 -3.25
N ILE A 225 -19.85 9.31 -3.03
CA ILE A 225 -19.86 10.69 -3.53
C ILE A 225 -19.87 10.61 -5.06
N SER A 226 -20.88 11.20 -5.70
CA SER A 226 -21.03 11.23 -7.15
C SER A 226 -20.20 12.34 -7.78
N GLU A 227 -20.11 13.48 -7.12
CA GLU A 227 -19.29 14.60 -7.55
C GLU A 227 -18.90 15.51 -6.38
N ALA A 228 -17.81 16.24 -6.57
CA ALA A 228 -17.40 17.35 -5.72
C ALA A 228 -17.30 18.63 -6.57
N SER A 229 -17.61 19.78 -6.00
CA SER A 229 -17.49 21.08 -6.68
C SER A 229 -17.09 22.16 -5.67
N PRO A 230 -16.32 23.20 -6.09
CA PRO A 230 -15.96 24.28 -5.20
C PRO A 230 -17.17 25.18 -4.93
N THR A 231 -17.22 25.78 -3.74
CA THR A 231 -18.18 26.83 -3.41
C THR A 231 -17.49 28.21 -3.46
N ILE A 232 -18.29 29.27 -3.57
CA ILE A 232 -17.78 30.65 -3.55
C ILE A 232 -17.00 30.96 -2.27
N GLU A 233 -17.35 30.28 -1.17
CA GLU A 233 -16.71 30.44 0.14
C GLU A 233 -15.39 29.62 0.29
N GLY A 234 -14.93 28.95 -0.77
CA GLY A 234 -13.72 28.14 -0.76
C GLY A 234 -13.88 26.79 -0.06
N ARG A 235 -15.13 26.31 0.12
CA ARG A 235 -15.45 24.97 0.62
C ARG A 235 -15.68 24.02 -0.54
N ILE A 236 -15.75 22.73 -0.25
CA ILE A 236 -16.09 21.67 -1.21
C ILE A 236 -17.53 21.24 -0.98
N GLN A 237 -18.39 21.42 -1.98
CA GLN A 237 -19.72 20.85 -1.98
C GLN A 237 -19.67 19.44 -2.54
N ILE A 238 -20.14 18.48 -1.78
CA ILE A 238 -20.24 17.07 -2.19
C ILE A 238 -21.70 16.67 -2.36
N LYS A 239 -21.96 15.80 -3.35
CA LYS A 239 -23.24 15.15 -3.58
C LYS A 239 -23.07 13.63 -3.43
N ALA A 240 -23.97 13.02 -2.71
CA ALA A 240 -24.02 11.58 -2.48
C ALA A 240 -25.48 11.13 -2.36
N GLU A 241 -25.69 9.83 -2.34
CA GLU A 241 -26.94 9.22 -1.89
C GLU A 241 -26.65 8.41 -0.64
N ASP A 242 -27.40 8.65 0.42
CA ASP A 242 -27.41 7.74 1.57
C ASP A 242 -28.28 6.53 1.22
N THR A 243 -27.63 5.43 0.86
CA THR A 243 -28.30 4.21 0.37
C THR A 243 -29.04 3.45 1.47
N LEU A 244 -28.84 3.78 2.76
CA LEU A 244 -29.59 3.20 3.86
C LEU A 244 -30.94 3.89 4.02
N THR A 245 -30.99 5.18 3.76
CA THR A 245 -32.26 5.96 3.85
C THR A 245 -32.91 6.19 2.49
N GLY A 246 -32.21 5.90 1.39
CA GLY A 246 -32.67 6.17 0.01
C GLY A 246 -32.80 7.66 -0.29
N ARG A 247 -32.05 8.53 0.42
CA ARG A 247 -32.18 9.98 0.29
C ARG A 247 -30.93 10.60 -0.33
N PRO A 248 -31.11 11.57 -1.25
CA PRO A 248 -29.98 12.36 -1.75
C PRO A 248 -29.43 13.22 -0.60
N LEU A 249 -28.10 13.29 -0.54
CA LEU A 249 -27.35 14.08 0.41
C LEU A 249 -26.53 15.14 -0.35
N LYS A 250 -26.63 16.38 0.07
CA LYS A 250 -25.80 17.50 -0.39
C LYS A 250 -25.26 18.24 0.83
N MET A 251 -23.95 18.32 0.93
CA MET A 251 -23.30 19.00 2.04
C MET A 251 -22.04 19.70 1.60
N SER A 252 -21.64 20.75 2.34
CA SER A 252 -20.35 21.43 2.15
C SER A 252 -19.38 21.01 3.24
N VAL A 253 -18.16 20.65 2.84
CA VAL A 253 -17.06 20.28 3.73
C VAL A 253 -15.88 21.21 3.54
N ASP A 254 -15.03 21.35 4.54
CA ASP A 254 -13.84 22.17 4.46
C ASP A 254 -12.68 21.39 3.85
N MET A 255 -12.66 20.07 4.06
CA MET A 255 -11.63 19.16 3.56
C MET A 255 -12.28 17.87 3.01
N LEU A 256 -11.85 17.45 1.83
CA LEU A 256 -12.22 16.16 1.23
C LEU A 256 -10.95 15.31 1.09
N VAL A 257 -10.95 14.11 1.68
CA VAL A 257 -9.85 13.15 1.62
C VAL A 257 -10.26 11.94 0.77
N LEU A 258 -9.54 11.70 -0.30
CA LEU A 258 -9.75 10.60 -1.23
C LEU A 258 -8.90 9.40 -0.83
N LEU A 259 -9.54 8.31 -0.42
CA LEU A 259 -8.85 7.07 -0.06
C LEU A 259 -8.47 6.29 -1.32
N VAL A 260 -7.28 6.60 -1.84
CA VAL A 260 -6.79 6.05 -3.11
C VAL A 260 -6.43 4.58 -2.99
N GLY A 261 -6.75 3.83 -4.05
CA GLY A 261 -6.54 2.40 -4.13
C GLY A 261 -5.09 2.00 -4.39
N MET A 262 -4.80 0.71 -4.13
CA MET A 262 -3.58 0.05 -4.57
C MET A 262 -3.81 -0.52 -5.97
N ARG A 263 -2.93 -0.22 -6.90
CA ARG A 263 -2.85 -0.87 -8.20
C ARG A 263 -1.52 -1.59 -8.36
N ALA A 264 -1.43 -2.48 -9.33
CA ALA A 264 -0.19 -3.17 -9.63
C ALA A 264 0.94 -2.17 -9.89
N ASN A 265 2.17 -2.55 -9.53
CA ASN A 265 3.34 -1.72 -9.80
C ASN A 265 3.53 -1.58 -11.31
N ASP A 266 3.81 -0.36 -11.78
CA ASP A 266 4.03 -0.04 -13.18
C ASP A 266 5.20 -0.82 -13.78
N ASP A 267 6.20 -1.16 -12.96
CA ASP A 267 7.38 -1.94 -13.36
C ASP A 267 7.09 -3.44 -13.60
N ASN A 268 5.93 -3.95 -13.16
CA ASN A 268 5.63 -5.38 -13.24
C ASN A 268 5.71 -5.92 -14.67
N GLY A 269 5.18 -5.17 -15.66
CA GLY A 269 5.24 -5.57 -17.07
C GLY A 269 6.67 -5.78 -17.57
N ARG A 270 7.56 -4.85 -17.23
CA ARG A 270 8.98 -4.91 -17.58
C ARG A 270 9.70 -6.07 -16.89
N LEU A 271 9.51 -6.22 -15.58
CA LEU A 271 10.09 -7.31 -14.81
C LEU A 271 9.60 -8.69 -15.27
N ALA A 272 8.33 -8.78 -15.72
CA ALA A 272 7.74 -10.03 -16.17
C ALA A 272 8.23 -10.47 -17.54
N ALA A 273 8.56 -9.54 -18.45
CA ALA A 273 8.70 -9.80 -19.88
C ALA A 273 9.79 -10.81 -20.20
N ARG A 274 10.98 -10.68 -19.60
CA ARG A 274 12.14 -11.49 -19.94
C ARG A 274 12.03 -12.95 -19.49
N ALA A 275 11.50 -13.17 -18.27
CA ALA A 275 11.32 -14.51 -17.72
C ALA A 275 9.96 -15.15 -18.09
N GLY A 276 9.09 -14.43 -18.80
CA GLY A 276 7.74 -14.91 -19.10
C GLY A 276 6.85 -15.08 -17.86
N LEU A 277 7.01 -14.18 -16.85
CA LEU A 277 6.19 -14.21 -15.66
C LEU A 277 4.75 -13.80 -15.98
N ARG A 278 3.79 -14.49 -15.39
CA ARG A 278 2.38 -14.22 -15.64
C ARG A 278 1.87 -13.07 -14.80
N GLN A 279 0.99 -12.26 -15.38
CA GLN A 279 0.25 -11.22 -14.71
C GLN A 279 -1.26 -11.48 -14.78
N ALA A 280 -1.96 -11.21 -13.69
CA ALA A 280 -3.41 -11.19 -13.67
C ALA A 280 -3.94 -10.00 -14.52
N PRO A 281 -5.22 -10.00 -14.94
CA PRO A 281 -5.82 -8.87 -15.65
C PRO A 281 -5.72 -7.53 -14.90
N SER A 282 -5.58 -7.57 -13.57
CA SER A 282 -5.33 -6.40 -12.71
C SER A 282 -3.90 -5.87 -12.75
N GLY A 283 -2.98 -6.52 -13.49
CA GLY A 283 -1.56 -6.17 -13.58
C GLY A 283 -0.69 -6.69 -12.43
N PHE A 284 -1.27 -7.25 -11.37
CA PHE A 284 -0.49 -7.91 -10.31
C PHE A 284 0.15 -9.20 -10.82
N MET A 285 1.31 -9.54 -10.27
CA MET A 285 1.98 -10.80 -10.61
C MET A 285 1.12 -11.99 -10.19
N GLU A 286 0.98 -12.99 -11.08
CA GLU A 286 0.20 -14.18 -10.83
C GLU A 286 1.09 -15.28 -10.26
N PRO A 287 0.83 -15.78 -9.04
CA PRO A 287 1.58 -16.91 -8.48
C PRO A 287 1.29 -18.21 -9.23
N ARG A 288 2.19 -19.20 -9.08
CA ARG A 288 2.05 -20.52 -9.67
C ARG A 288 0.72 -21.18 -9.28
N ASP A 289 0.37 -21.08 -8.02
CA ASP A 289 -0.88 -21.55 -7.44
C ASP A 289 -1.27 -20.62 -6.28
N ARG A 290 -2.53 -20.21 -6.24
CA ARG A 290 -3.01 -19.23 -5.24
C ARG A 290 -3.12 -19.82 -3.83
N PHE A 291 -3.21 -21.12 -3.70
CA PHE A 291 -3.44 -21.82 -2.43
C PHE A 291 -2.18 -22.54 -1.96
N LEU A 292 -1.57 -23.36 -2.81
CA LEU A 292 -0.49 -24.28 -2.43
C LEU A 292 0.89 -23.81 -2.91
N GLY A 293 0.96 -22.73 -3.69
CA GLY A 293 2.20 -22.23 -4.28
C GLY A 293 2.24 -20.72 -4.42
N SER A 294 1.67 -20.00 -3.45
CA SER A 294 1.48 -18.53 -3.52
C SER A 294 2.78 -17.73 -3.57
N ALA A 295 3.89 -18.26 -3.06
CA ALA A 295 5.20 -17.63 -3.14
C ALA A 295 5.96 -17.92 -4.46
N GLY A 296 5.58 -18.95 -5.23
CA GLY A 296 6.25 -19.29 -6.49
C GLY A 296 5.66 -18.55 -7.69
N SER A 297 6.49 -18.17 -8.65
CA SER A 297 6.05 -17.47 -9.87
C SER A 297 5.53 -18.39 -10.99
N GLY A 298 5.77 -19.69 -10.89
CA GLY A 298 5.59 -20.65 -12.00
C GLY A 298 6.84 -20.81 -12.87
N VAL A 299 7.83 -19.95 -12.72
CA VAL A 299 9.17 -20.06 -13.31
C VAL A 299 10.16 -20.47 -12.22
N GLU A 300 10.90 -21.55 -12.43
CA GLU A 300 11.84 -22.04 -11.43
C GLU A 300 12.89 -20.99 -11.04
N GLY A 301 13.18 -20.90 -9.74
CA GLY A 301 14.14 -19.95 -9.19
C GLY A 301 13.64 -18.52 -9.04
N ILE A 302 12.36 -18.23 -9.41
CA ILE A 302 11.76 -16.89 -9.24
C ILE A 302 10.54 -16.99 -8.32
N PHE A 303 10.49 -16.11 -7.32
CA PHE A 303 9.49 -16.10 -6.24
C PHE A 303 8.90 -14.70 -6.04
N TYR A 304 7.81 -14.62 -5.31
CA TYR A 304 7.09 -13.37 -4.99
C TYR A 304 6.90 -13.20 -3.49
N ALA A 305 6.95 -11.95 -3.00
CA ALA A 305 6.51 -11.62 -1.66
C ALA A 305 5.87 -10.23 -1.59
N GLY A 306 4.89 -10.08 -0.72
CA GLY A 306 4.20 -8.84 -0.44
C GLY A 306 3.19 -8.43 -1.52
N ALA A 307 2.97 -7.11 -1.63
CA ALA A 307 1.89 -6.56 -2.45
C ALA A 307 2.13 -6.61 -3.97
N VAL A 308 3.17 -7.27 -4.44
CA VAL A 308 3.41 -7.51 -5.87
C VAL A 308 2.36 -8.46 -6.48
N THR A 309 1.76 -9.34 -5.68
CA THR A 309 0.74 -10.31 -6.15
C THR A 309 -0.70 -9.87 -5.92
N ALA A 310 -0.96 -9.02 -4.94
CA ALA A 310 -2.28 -8.47 -4.62
C ALA A 310 -2.16 -7.38 -3.56
N PRO A 311 -3.19 -6.55 -3.32
CA PRO A 311 -3.26 -5.65 -2.18
C PRO A 311 -3.11 -6.40 -0.85
N LYS A 312 -2.18 -5.93 -0.01
CA LYS A 312 -1.85 -6.53 1.29
C LYS A 312 -1.52 -5.44 2.32
N ASN A 313 -1.83 -5.73 3.58
CA ASN A 313 -1.38 -4.92 4.70
C ASN A 313 0.09 -5.25 5.07
N LEU A 314 0.62 -4.54 6.08
CA LEU A 314 2.01 -4.72 6.51
C LEU A 314 2.27 -6.13 7.05
N GLY A 315 1.41 -6.64 7.95
CA GLY A 315 1.56 -7.97 8.54
C GLY A 315 1.55 -9.08 7.50
N GLU A 316 0.62 -9.03 6.55
CA GLU A 316 0.55 -9.97 5.43
C GLU A 316 1.80 -9.91 4.55
N SER A 317 2.31 -8.69 4.30
CA SER A 317 3.52 -8.52 3.51
C SER A 317 4.76 -9.11 4.20
N LEU A 318 4.85 -8.99 5.52
CA LEU A 318 5.92 -9.61 6.32
C LEU A 318 5.80 -11.15 6.32
N CYS A 319 4.58 -11.68 6.49
CA CYS A 319 4.32 -13.13 6.43
C CYS A 319 4.71 -13.70 5.05
N ASP A 320 4.34 -13.01 3.96
CA ASP A 320 4.74 -13.42 2.62
C ASP A 320 6.27 -13.44 2.46
N GLY A 321 6.97 -12.45 3.01
CA GLY A 321 8.43 -12.40 2.99
C GLY A 321 9.06 -13.63 3.63
N ALA A 322 8.56 -14.05 4.78
CA ALA A 322 9.02 -15.26 5.45
C ALA A 322 8.68 -16.53 4.65
N ALA A 323 7.46 -16.61 4.10
CA ALA A 323 7.03 -17.75 3.29
C ALA A 323 7.86 -17.87 1.99
N ALA A 324 8.18 -16.78 1.33
CA ALA A 324 9.01 -16.78 0.13
C ALA A 324 10.42 -17.28 0.43
N ALA A 325 11.02 -16.91 1.56
CA ALA A 325 12.33 -17.39 1.97
C ALA A 325 12.35 -18.94 2.16
N LEU A 326 11.30 -19.51 2.76
CA LEU A 326 11.15 -20.96 2.88
C LEU A 326 11.01 -21.63 1.50
N ALA A 327 10.22 -21.05 0.59
CA ALA A 327 10.06 -21.58 -0.76
C ALA A 327 11.39 -21.54 -1.54
N VAL A 328 12.19 -20.48 -1.38
CA VAL A 328 13.55 -20.38 -1.94
C VAL A 328 14.45 -21.49 -1.37
N ARG A 329 14.47 -21.67 -0.05
CA ARG A 329 15.26 -22.73 0.61
C ARG A 329 14.92 -24.09 0.04
N ASP A 330 13.64 -24.42 -0.05
CA ASP A 330 13.19 -25.72 -0.52
C ASP A 330 13.60 -25.94 -2.00
N TYR A 331 13.47 -24.92 -2.85
CA TYR A 331 13.97 -24.96 -4.22
C TYR A 331 15.49 -25.20 -4.27
N LEU A 332 16.28 -24.47 -3.49
CA LEU A 332 17.71 -24.62 -3.47
C LEU A 332 18.19 -25.99 -3.01
N ASN A 333 17.44 -26.63 -2.11
CA ASN A 333 17.70 -28.02 -1.65
C ASN A 333 17.38 -29.06 -2.73
N THR A 334 16.43 -28.78 -3.63
CA THR A 334 16.15 -29.68 -4.77
C THR A 334 17.22 -29.60 -5.85
N CYS A 335 17.87 -28.47 -6.05
CA CYS A 335 18.96 -28.27 -7.01
C CYS A 335 20.28 -28.96 -6.59
N GLU A 336 20.38 -29.45 -5.34
CA GLU A 336 21.58 -30.15 -4.83
C GLU A 336 21.44 -31.68 -4.92
N ARG A 337 20.29 -32.18 -5.28
CA ARG A 337 20.04 -33.62 -5.50
C ARG A 337 20.13 -33.96 -6.98
#